data_50781fffcd5fe15f6b598c1fe3a7ef2d
#
_entry.id   50781fffcd5fe15f6b598c1fe3a7ef2d
#
_cell.length_a   1.000
_cell.length_b   1.000
_cell.length_c   1.000
_cell.angle_alpha   90.00
_cell.angle_beta   90.00
_cell.angle_gamma   90.00
#
_symmetry.space_group_name_H-M   'P 1'
#
loop_
_entity.id
_entity.type
_entity.pdbx_description
1 polymer ?
#
loop_
_entity_poly.entity_id
_entity_poly.type
_entity_poly.pdbx_seq_one_letter_code
_entity_poly.pdbx_strand_id
1 'polypeptide(L)'
;MSGVEVLTFVALLIGVLLVIVAMMVWQEAKRRPSYEPLEYVVNDAVKHVAERLPADTELKNGDIRRILEWEVFYLQGLAQEDRHNPVETVAGGHEASIEYIAEQIRAKHGVSYPPEEIAEVLRLEADYLVAIGAVGEPVGEEE
;
A
#
# COMPACT_ATOMS: atom_id res chain seq x y z
N MET A 1 17.65 26.54 51.53
CA MET A 1 17.64 26.88 50.11
C MET A 1 16.94 28.20 49.91
N SER A 2 17.57 29.13 49.24
CA SER A 2 16.91 30.37 48.82
C SER A 2 15.93 30.13 47.72
N GLY A 3 14.89 30.94 47.58
CA GLY A 3 13.90 30.81 46.53
C GLY A 3 14.50 30.83 45.11
N VAL A 4 15.63 31.51 44.94
CA VAL A 4 16.38 31.58 43.68
C VAL A 4 17.04 30.25 43.33
N GLU A 5 17.59 29.53 44.31
CA GLU A 5 18.18 28.19 44.07
C GLU A 5 17.16 27.16 43.69
N VAL A 6 15.99 27.18 44.31
CA VAL A 6 14.86 26.32 43.96
C VAL A 6 14.36 26.61 42.56
N LEU A 7 14.22 27.89 42.19
CA LEU A 7 13.79 28.30 40.87
C LEU A 7 14.78 27.86 39.78
N THR A 8 16.07 27.99 40.04
CA THR A 8 17.15 27.60 39.14
C THR A 8 17.16 26.07 38.93
N PHE A 9 16.96 25.30 40.01
CA PHE A 9 16.90 23.87 39.97
C PHE A 9 15.69 23.36 39.17
N VAL A 10 14.52 23.98 39.39
CA VAL A 10 13.29 23.64 38.64
C VAL A 10 13.46 23.99 37.16
N ALA A 11 14.04 25.15 36.84
CA ALA A 11 14.26 25.52 35.45
C ALA A 11 15.24 24.56 34.74
N LEU A 12 16.26 24.09 35.44
CA LEU A 12 17.22 23.12 34.91
C LEU A 12 16.56 21.74 34.67
N LEU A 13 15.70 21.29 35.59
CA LEU A 13 14.91 20.06 35.46
C LEU A 13 13.97 20.11 34.25
N ILE A 14 13.28 21.24 34.07
CA ILE A 14 12.39 21.45 32.91
C ILE A 14 13.21 21.44 31.61
N GLY A 15 14.37 22.08 31.59
CA GLY A 15 15.27 22.09 30.44
C GLY A 15 15.71 20.66 30.04
N VAL A 16 16.12 19.85 31.00
CA VAL A 16 16.54 18.48 30.78
C VAL A 16 15.36 17.63 30.27
N LEU A 17 14.17 17.80 30.86
CA LEU A 17 12.97 17.10 30.44
C LEU A 17 12.60 17.41 28.97
N LEU A 18 12.67 18.69 28.58
CA LEU A 18 12.42 19.12 27.21
C LEU A 18 13.39 18.50 26.21
N VAL A 19 14.69 18.42 26.58
CA VAL A 19 15.70 17.77 25.73
C VAL A 19 15.39 16.27 25.56
N ILE A 20 15.01 15.59 26.63
CA ILE A 20 14.63 14.17 26.56
C ILE A 20 13.42 13.96 25.65
N VAL A 21 12.38 14.78 25.80
CA VAL A 21 11.19 14.72 24.95
C VAL A 21 11.55 15.02 23.49
N ALA A 22 12.36 16.01 23.23
CA ALA A 22 12.82 16.33 21.88
C ALA A 22 13.61 15.18 21.25
N MET A 23 14.48 14.51 22.02
CA MET A 23 15.20 13.32 21.54
C MET A 23 14.27 12.15 21.27
N MET A 24 13.25 11.91 22.11
CA MET A 24 12.27 10.85 21.89
C MET A 24 11.46 11.11 20.63
N VAL A 25 10.97 12.33 20.42
CA VAL A 25 10.25 12.72 19.21
C VAL A 25 11.11 12.57 17.95
N TRP A 26 12.39 12.94 18.05
CA TRP A 26 13.34 12.82 16.94
C TRP A 26 13.66 11.36 16.60
N GLN A 27 13.81 10.49 17.61
CA GLN A 27 13.98 9.05 17.41
C GLN A 27 12.73 8.42 16.81
N GLU A 28 11.55 8.83 17.24
CA GLU A 28 10.27 8.35 16.69
C GLU A 28 10.15 8.79 15.21
N ALA A 29 10.51 10.02 14.89
CA ALA A 29 10.51 10.51 13.51
C ALA A 29 11.51 9.76 12.62
N LYS A 30 12.65 9.32 13.16
CA LYS A 30 13.61 8.47 12.44
C LYS A 30 13.17 7.02 12.30
N ARG A 31 12.33 6.52 13.20
CA ARG A 31 11.78 5.15 13.17
C ARG A 31 10.58 5.02 12.26
N ARG A 32 9.96 6.13 11.87
CA ARG A 32 8.92 6.08 10.83
C ARG A 32 9.57 5.55 9.57
N PRO A 33 9.11 4.38 9.05
CA PRO A 33 9.59 3.94 7.77
C PRO A 33 9.40 5.09 6.79
N SER A 34 10.43 5.42 6.06
CA SER A 34 10.32 6.31 4.90
C SER A 34 9.19 5.74 4.07
N TYR A 35 8.06 6.41 4.04
CA TYR A 35 7.04 6.12 3.05
C TYR A 35 7.71 6.41 1.71
N GLU A 36 8.22 5.36 1.10
CA GLU A 36 8.52 5.44 -0.32
C GLU A 36 7.23 5.85 -1.02
N PRO A 37 7.27 6.86 -1.88
CA PRO A 37 6.05 7.33 -2.54
C PRO A 37 5.33 6.14 -3.16
N LEU A 38 4.03 6.07 -3.02
CA LEU A 38 3.19 5.03 -3.59
C LEU A 38 3.51 4.77 -5.08
N GLU A 39 3.95 5.81 -5.77
CA GLU A 39 4.40 5.79 -7.15
C GLU A 39 5.61 4.85 -7.39
N TYR A 40 6.56 4.80 -6.47
CA TYR A 40 7.72 3.91 -6.58
C TYR A 40 7.32 2.45 -6.44
N VAL A 41 6.44 2.14 -5.50
CA VAL A 41 5.92 0.78 -5.29
C VAL A 41 5.13 0.31 -6.51
N VAL A 42 4.30 1.18 -7.08
CA VAL A 42 3.54 0.88 -8.31
C VAL A 42 4.48 0.60 -9.48
N ASN A 43 5.55 1.37 -9.65
CA ASN A 43 6.52 1.15 -10.70
C ASN A 43 7.22 -0.22 -10.61
N ASP A 44 7.60 -0.64 -9.41
CA ASP A 44 8.21 -1.94 -9.17
C ASP A 44 7.22 -3.09 -9.42
N ALA A 45 5.98 -2.94 -9.01
CA ALA A 45 4.91 -3.89 -9.30
C ALA A 45 4.67 -4.02 -10.80
N VAL A 46 4.59 -2.91 -11.53
CA VAL A 46 4.43 -2.90 -12.98
C VAL A 46 5.57 -3.64 -13.67
N LYS A 47 6.81 -3.40 -13.26
CA LYS A 47 7.99 -4.08 -13.79
C LYS A 47 7.94 -5.59 -13.53
N HIS A 48 7.61 -5.99 -12.31
CA HIS A 48 7.47 -7.39 -11.93
C HIS A 48 6.43 -8.12 -12.79
N VAL A 49 5.26 -7.51 -12.95
CA VAL A 49 4.16 -8.06 -13.77
C VAL A 49 4.57 -8.13 -15.24
N ALA A 50 5.15 -7.07 -15.79
CA ALA A 50 5.57 -7.00 -17.19
C ALA A 50 6.60 -8.09 -17.56
N GLU A 51 7.53 -8.40 -16.65
CA GLU A 51 8.54 -9.43 -16.85
C GLU A 51 7.97 -10.86 -16.84
N ARG A 52 6.81 -11.06 -16.25
CA ARG A 52 6.16 -12.36 -16.05
C ARG A 52 4.95 -12.61 -16.93
N LEU A 53 4.43 -11.59 -17.60
CA LEU A 53 3.36 -11.75 -18.56
C LEU A 53 3.82 -12.60 -19.76
N PRO A 54 2.90 -13.37 -20.41
CA PRO A 54 3.22 -14.10 -21.63
C PRO A 54 3.78 -13.16 -22.71
N ALA A 55 4.72 -13.66 -23.51
CA ALA A 55 5.37 -12.88 -24.56
C ALA A 55 4.42 -12.41 -25.68
N ASP A 56 3.27 -13.08 -25.82
CA ASP A 56 2.22 -12.75 -26.78
C ASP A 56 1.17 -11.74 -26.26
N THR A 57 1.36 -11.23 -25.05
CA THR A 57 0.45 -10.20 -24.51
C THR A 57 0.56 -8.89 -25.27
N GLU A 58 -0.57 -8.27 -25.51
CA GLU A 58 -0.64 -6.91 -26.08
C GLU A 58 -0.52 -5.81 -25.01
N LEU A 59 -0.53 -6.18 -23.72
CA LEU A 59 -0.43 -5.24 -22.61
C LEU A 59 0.96 -4.61 -22.52
N LYS A 60 0.99 -3.29 -22.50
CA LYS A 60 2.20 -2.49 -22.26
C LYS A 60 2.28 -2.06 -20.81
N ASN A 61 3.42 -1.54 -20.38
CA ASN A 61 3.62 -1.05 -19.01
C ASN A 61 2.57 -0.02 -18.58
N GLY A 62 2.14 0.86 -19.49
CA GLY A 62 1.08 1.82 -19.22
C GLY A 62 -0.29 1.18 -18.97
N ASP A 63 -0.59 0.08 -19.65
CA ASP A 63 -1.81 -0.68 -19.46
C ASP A 63 -1.82 -1.40 -18.11
N ILE A 64 -0.71 -2.04 -17.77
CA ILE A 64 -0.50 -2.70 -16.48
C ILE A 64 -0.67 -1.69 -15.34
N ARG A 65 0.00 -0.55 -15.42
CA ARG A 65 -0.11 0.54 -14.45
C ARG A 65 -1.56 0.97 -14.26
N ARG A 66 -2.31 1.14 -15.31
CA ARG A 66 -3.72 1.56 -15.28
C ARG A 66 -4.58 0.53 -14.55
N ILE A 67 -4.36 -0.74 -14.80
CA ILE A 67 -5.08 -1.83 -14.12
C ILE A 67 -4.78 -1.80 -12.62
N LEU A 68 -3.50 -1.68 -12.23
CA LEU A 68 -3.09 -1.66 -10.83
C LEU A 68 -3.59 -0.42 -10.08
N GLU A 69 -3.59 0.74 -10.72
CA GLU A 69 -4.15 1.97 -10.14
C GLU A 69 -5.65 1.83 -9.84
N TRP A 70 -6.42 1.22 -10.73
CA TRP A 70 -7.84 0.99 -10.51
C TRP A 70 -8.11 -0.08 -9.45
N GLU A 71 -7.25 -1.06 -9.31
CA GLU A 71 -7.33 -2.01 -8.20
C GLU A 71 -7.15 -1.31 -6.86
N VAL A 72 -6.17 -0.42 -6.73
CA VAL A 72 -5.97 0.38 -5.52
C VAL A 72 -7.22 1.19 -5.17
N PHE A 73 -7.86 1.82 -6.16
CA PHE A 73 -9.13 2.53 -5.95
C PHE A 73 -10.25 1.59 -5.46
N TYR A 74 -10.36 0.42 -6.04
CA TYR A 74 -11.34 -0.58 -5.62
C TYR A 74 -11.13 -1.01 -4.16
N LEU A 75 -9.89 -1.34 -3.80
CA LEU A 75 -9.54 -1.76 -2.44
C LEU A 75 -9.75 -0.63 -1.41
N GLN A 76 -9.45 0.60 -1.78
CA GLN A 76 -9.71 1.76 -0.92
C GLN A 76 -11.21 1.98 -0.72
N GLY A 77 -12.03 1.80 -1.73
CA GLY A 77 -13.48 1.88 -1.65
C GLY A 77 -14.04 0.84 -0.68
N LEU A 78 -13.61 -0.41 -0.80
CA LEU A 78 -14.00 -1.48 0.13
C LEU A 78 -13.60 -1.17 1.57
N ALA A 79 -12.39 -0.67 1.80
CA ALA A 79 -11.90 -0.32 3.12
C ALA A 79 -12.70 0.83 3.77
N GLN A 80 -13.28 1.72 2.97
CA GLN A 80 -14.13 2.81 3.46
C GLN A 80 -15.56 2.36 3.78
N GLU A 81 -16.11 1.45 3.00
CA GLU A 81 -17.47 0.94 3.20
C GLU A 81 -17.58 0.07 4.43
N ASP A 82 -16.51 -0.58 4.84
CA ASP A 82 -16.55 -1.60 5.89
C ASP A 82 -15.67 -1.27 7.11
N ARG A 83 -15.80 -0.05 7.64
CA ARG A 83 -15.12 0.34 8.90
C ARG A 83 -15.51 -0.50 10.11
N HIS A 84 -16.61 -1.24 10.05
CA HIS A 84 -17.17 -2.02 11.15
C HIS A 84 -17.03 -3.54 10.97
N ASN A 85 -16.73 -3.98 9.76
CA ASN A 85 -16.46 -5.38 9.42
C ASN A 85 -15.21 -5.43 8.55
N PRO A 86 -14.04 -5.78 9.08
CA PRO A 86 -12.87 -5.95 8.25
C PRO A 86 -13.17 -7.04 7.20
N VAL A 87 -13.40 -6.62 5.98
CA VAL A 87 -13.47 -7.55 4.85
C VAL A 87 -12.08 -8.14 4.69
N GLU A 88 -12.01 -9.45 4.71
CA GLU A 88 -10.81 -10.17 4.36
C GLU A 88 -10.41 -9.74 2.94
N THR A 89 -9.41 -8.89 2.84
CA THR A 89 -8.93 -8.36 1.57
C THR A 89 -8.22 -9.50 0.84
N VAL A 90 -8.93 -10.16 -0.04
CA VAL A 90 -8.34 -11.20 -0.89
C VAL A 90 -7.57 -10.50 -2.00
N ALA A 91 -6.25 -10.45 -1.85
CA ALA A 91 -5.38 -10.10 -2.97
C ALA A 91 -5.45 -11.22 -4.03
N GLY A 92 -5.58 -10.87 -5.28
CA GLY A 92 -5.52 -11.85 -6.36
C GLY A 92 -6.68 -11.87 -7.37
N GLY A 93 -7.46 -10.79 -7.44
CA GLY A 93 -8.43 -10.64 -8.52
C GLY A 93 -9.74 -11.38 -8.28
N HIS A 94 -10.53 -10.87 -7.37
CA HIS A 94 -11.91 -11.31 -7.23
C HIS A 94 -12.71 -10.93 -8.48
N GLU A 95 -13.66 -11.75 -8.89
CA GLU A 95 -14.51 -11.49 -10.08
C GLU A 95 -15.13 -10.08 -10.05
N ALA A 96 -15.62 -9.64 -8.88
CA ALA A 96 -16.17 -8.31 -8.70
C ALA A 96 -15.13 -7.19 -8.92
N SER A 97 -13.87 -7.39 -8.52
CA SER A 97 -12.81 -6.40 -8.74
C SER A 97 -12.43 -6.32 -10.21
N ILE A 98 -12.35 -7.44 -10.90
CA ILE A 98 -12.05 -7.51 -12.33
C ILE A 98 -13.12 -6.78 -13.15
N GLU A 99 -14.40 -7.04 -12.86
CA GLU A 99 -15.51 -6.36 -13.50
C GLU A 99 -15.52 -4.86 -13.26
N TYR A 100 -15.28 -4.43 -12.00
CA TYR A 100 -15.17 -3.02 -11.66
C TYR A 100 -14.04 -2.34 -12.41
N ILE A 101 -12.84 -2.94 -12.42
CA ILE A 101 -11.66 -2.39 -13.09
C ILE A 101 -11.91 -2.26 -14.60
N ALA A 102 -12.46 -3.29 -15.22
CA ALA A 102 -12.78 -3.29 -16.65
C ALA A 102 -13.77 -2.19 -17.01
N GLU A 103 -14.81 -2.01 -16.21
CA GLU A 103 -15.83 -0.98 -16.42
C GLU A 103 -15.29 0.43 -16.24
N GLN A 104 -14.50 0.67 -15.20
CA GLN A 104 -13.92 1.98 -14.94
C GLN A 104 -12.91 2.38 -16.03
N ILE A 105 -12.08 1.47 -16.47
CA ILE A 105 -11.13 1.72 -17.56
C ILE A 105 -11.86 2.03 -18.86
N ARG A 106 -12.88 1.27 -19.20
CA ARG A 106 -13.70 1.53 -20.37
C ARG A 106 -14.39 2.89 -20.32
N ALA A 107 -14.97 3.24 -19.17
CA ALA A 107 -15.71 4.49 -19.00
C ALA A 107 -14.78 5.72 -19.02
N LYS A 108 -13.61 5.63 -18.41
CA LYS A 108 -12.71 6.80 -18.22
C LYS A 108 -11.60 6.90 -19.25
N HIS A 109 -11.16 5.82 -19.82
CA HIS A 109 -10.03 5.78 -20.75
C HIS A 109 -10.42 5.35 -22.17
N GLY A 110 -11.65 4.86 -22.35
CA GLY A 110 -12.13 4.41 -23.66
C GLY A 110 -11.44 3.16 -24.21
N VAL A 111 -10.73 2.43 -23.36
CA VAL A 111 -10.01 1.21 -23.70
C VAL A 111 -10.70 0.02 -23.05
N SER A 112 -10.75 -1.10 -23.74
CA SER A 112 -11.33 -2.34 -23.22
C SER A 112 -10.25 -3.41 -23.14
N TYR A 113 -10.05 -3.96 -21.94
CA TYR A 113 -9.17 -5.10 -21.71
C TYR A 113 -9.99 -6.35 -21.47
N PRO A 114 -9.59 -7.51 -22.03
CA PRO A 114 -10.22 -8.77 -21.70
C PRO A 114 -10.13 -9.06 -20.18
N PRO A 115 -11.20 -9.60 -19.56
CA PRO A 115 -11.19 -9.94 -18.14
C PRO A 115 -10.06 -10.90 -17.75
N GLU A 116 -9.69 -11.81 -18.64
CA GLU A 116 -8.60 -12.77 -18.41
C GLU A 116 -7.24 -12.09 -18.29
N GLU A 117 -6.99 -11.04 -19.06
CA GLU A 117 -5.75 -10.27 -18.98
C GLU A 117 -5.68 -9.45 -17.69
N ILE A 118 -6.79 -8.85 -17.27
CA ILE A 118 -6.90 -8.16 -15.98
C ILE A 118 -6.64 -9.14 -14.83
N ALA A 119 -7.29 -10.30 -14.86
CA ALA A 119 -7.09 -11.34 -13.86
C ALA A 119 -5.64 -11.79 -13.75
N GLU A 120 -4.96 -11.97 -14.86
CA GLU A 120 -3.54 -12.36 -14.89
C GLU A 120 -2.63 -11.28 -14.31
N VAL A 121 -2.87 -10.02 -14.62
CA VAL A 121 -2.14 -8.88 -14.02
C VAL A 121 -2.31 -8.85 -12.51
N LEU A 122 -3.53 -8.99 -12.01
CA LEU A 122 -3.82 -8.98 -10.57
C LEU A 122 -3.21 -10.19 -9.86
N ARG A 123 -3.20 -11.36 -10.51
CA ARG A 123 -2.56 -12.56 -9.97
C ARG A 123 -1.04 -12.37 -9.84
N LEU A 124 -0.39 -11.81 -10.84
CA LEU A 124 1.05 -11.54 -10.82
C LEU A 124 1.42 -10.45 -9.81
N GLU A 125 0.56 -9.45 -9.63
CA GLU A 125 0.75 -8.47 -8.56
C GLU A 125 0.63 -9.11 -7.17
N ALA A 126 -0.34 -9.98 -6.96
CA ALA A 126 -0.47 -10.72 -5.70
C ALA A 126 0.79 -11.53 -5.39
N ASP A 127 1.37 -12.20 -6.37
CA ASP A 127 2.64 -12.90 -6.23
C ASP A 127 3.79 -11.94 -5.84
N TYR A 128 3.82 -10.76 -6.42
CA TYR A 128 4.78 -9.71 -6.06
C TYR A 128 4.61 -9.25 -4.61
N LEU A 129 3.37 -8.98 -4.18
CA LEU A 129 3.08 -8.54 -2.81
C LEU A 129 3.45 -9.59 -1.76
N VAL A 130 3.27 -10.86 -2.07
CA VAL A 130 3.74 -11.98 -1.22
C VAL A 130 5.27 -12.00 -1.18
N ALA A 131 5.93 -11.85 -2.32
CA ALA A 131 7.40 -11.89 -2.41
C ALA A 131 8.09 -10.77 -1.62
N ILE A 132 7.48 -9.58 -1.55
CA ILE A 132 8.00 -8.45 -0.74
C ILE A 132 7.52 -8.47 0.72
N GLY A 133 6.69 -9.44 1.11
CA GLY A 133 6.15 -9.58 2.47
C GLY A 133 5.06 -8.56 2.82
N ALA A 134 4.44 -7.93 1.83
CA ALA A 134 3.36 -6.96 2.04
C ALA A 134 2.02 -7.62 2.41
N VAL A 135 1.81 -8.88 1.98
CA VAL A 135 0.66 -9.74 2.34
C VAL A 135 1.19 -11.06 2.86
N GLY A 136 0.49 -11.65 3.81
CA GLY A 136 0.77 -12.99 4.29
C GLY A 136 0.49 -14.05 3.20
N GLU A 137 1.13 -15.21 3.34
CA GLU A 137 0.77 -16.35 2.50
C GLU A 137 -0.72 -16.68 2.69
N PRO A 138 -1.43 -17.07 1.62
CA PRO A 138 -2.80 -17.52 1.75
C PRO A 138 -2.84 -18.67 2.76
N VAL A 139 -3.69 -18.53 3.77
CA VAL A 139 -3.93 -19.63 4.72
C VAL A 139 -4.48 -20.78 3.90
N GLY A 140 -3.66 -21.82 3.73
CA GLY A 140 -4.11 -23.03 3.07
C GLY A 140 -5.36 -23.54 3.78
N GLU A 141 -6.39 -23.83 3.04
CA GLU A 141 -7.52 -24.60 3.55
C GLU A 141 -6.92 -25.92 4.11
N GLU A 142 -6.83 -26.01 5.43
CA GLU A 142 -6.57 -27.30 6.06
C GLU A 142 -7.80 -28.17 5.77
N GLU A 143 -7.59 -29.11 4.88
CA GLU A 143 -8.53 -30.23 4.72
C GLU A 143 -8.67 -31.02 6.03
#